data_811ceba3caac0bf4e40099325d84bb3b
#
_entry.id   811ceba3caac0bf4e40099325d84bb3b
#
_cell.length_a   1.000
_cell.length_b   1.000
_cell.length_c   1.000
_cell.angle_alpha   90.00
_cell.angle_beta   90.00
_cell.angle_gamma   90.00
#
_symmetry.space_group_name_H-M   'P 1'
#
loop_
_entity.id
_entity.type
_entity.pdbx_description
1 polymer ?
#
loop_
_entity_poly.entity_id
_entity_poly.type
_entity_poly.pdbx_seq_one_letter_code
_entity_poly.pdbx_strand_id
1 'polypeptide(L)'
;MPGALVVAILSTALLQNADEQLIRAARERSNAAIARHDLDAIAGAWMDDVHVLSSTSAQTAGKNANRERMAAQFTHRPDTVYVRAPVAIEVYAAWNVASERGEWTGKWTEPDGVLEIGGTYQAQWRKVDGRWLIQGELFVPTHCKGSKYCQQRP
;
A
#
# COMPACT_ATOMS: atom_id res chain seq x y z
N MET A 1 -20.30 22.19 34.86
CA MET A 1 -20.57 22.28 33.42
C MET A 1 -20.06 21.05 32.70
N PRO A 2 -20.82 19.97 32.52
CA PRO A 2 -20.31 18.74 31.88
C PRO A 2 -20.45 18.69 30.35
N GLY A 3 -20.90 19.74 29.69
CA GLY A 3 -21.26 19.69 28.26
C GLY A 3 -20.08 19.83 27.26
N ALA A 4 -18.96 20.46 27.63
CA ALA A 4 -17.87 20.75 26.69
C ALA A 4 -16.99 19.55 26.39
N LEU A 5 -16.84 18.59 27.30
CA LEU A 5 -15.98 17.41 27.13
C LEU A 5 -16.58 16.39 26.18
N VAL A 6 -17.89 16.21 26.18
CA VAL A 6 -18.62 15.25 25.34
C VAL A 6 -18.60 15.68 23.86
N VAL A 7 -18.71 16.97 23.58
CA VAL A 7 -18.70 17.51 22.22
C VAL A 7 -17.31 17.34 21.58
N ALA A 8 -16.22 17.52 22.33
CA ALA A 8 -14.85 17.36 21.83
C ALA A 8 -14.52 15.90 21.47
N ILE A 9 -15.00 14.93 22.25
CA ILE A 9 -14.78 13.49 22.00
C ILE A 9 -15.54 13.02 20.75
N LEU A 10 -16.77 13.47 20.57
CA LEU A 10 -17.56 13.14 19.37
C LEU A 10 -16.96 13.73 18.10
N SER A 11 -16.44 14.95 18.15
CA SER A 11 -15.80 15.59 16.99
C SER A 11 -14.50 14.89 16.57
N THR A 12 -13.68 14.43 17.51
CA THR A 12 -12.44 13.71 17.20
C THR A 12 -12.71 12.31 16.59
N ALA A 13 -13.70 11.59 17.11
CA ALA A 13 -14.09 10.28 16.56
C ALA A 13 -14.65 10.38 15.14
N LEU A 14 -15.42 11.41 14.82
CA LEU A 14 -15.94 11.66 13.48
C LEU A 14 -14.83 12.01 12.49
N LEU A 15 -13.83 12.81 12.90
CA LEU A 15 -12.68 13.15 12.06
C LEU A 15 -11.77 11.94 11.79
N GLN A 16 -11.54 11.10 12.80
CA GLN A 16 -10.77 9.86 12.64
C GLN A 16 -11.45 8.89 11.66
N ASN A 17 -12.77 8.75 11.73
CA ASN A 17 -13.54 7.93 10.80
C ASN A 17 -13.46 8.49 9.36
N ALA A 18 -13.55 9.82 9.20
CA ALA A 18 -13.41 10.45 7.88
C ALA A 18 -12.02 10.22 7.28
N ASP A 19 -10.95 10.35 8.06
CA ASP A 19 -9.58 10.10 7.60
C ASP A 19 -9.35 8.61 7.26
N GLU A 20 -9.90 7.67 8.03
CA GLU A 20 -9.87 6.25 7.70
C GLU A 20 -10.51 5.99 6.33
N GLN A 21 -11.69 6.56 6.06
CA GLN A 21 -12.37 6.40 4.77
C GLN A 21 -11.56 7.01 3.61
N LEU A 22 -10.90 8.15 3.82
CA LEU A 22 -10.01 8.75 2.82
C LEU A 22 -8.81 7.85 2.50
N ILE A 23 -8.21 7.20 3.51
CA ILE A 23 -7.11 6.26 3.32
C ILE A 23 -7.58 5.01 2.58
N ARG A 24 -8.74 4.44 2.93
CA ARG A 24 -9.33 3.30 2.19
C ARG A 24 -9.56 3.64 0.73
N ALA A 25 -10.15 4.79 0.45
CA ALA A 25 -10.36 5.26 -0.93
C ALA A 25 -9.02 5.51 -1.67
N ALA A 26 -7.99 6.03 -0.98
CA ALA A 26 -6.65 6.19 -1.57
C ALA A 26 -6.00 4.84 -1.89
N ARG A 27 -6.18 3.83 -1.03
CA ARG A 27 -5.71 2.46 -1.26
C ARG A 27 -6.41 1.82 -2.47
N GLU A 28 -7.70 1.97 -2.59
CA GLU A 28 -8.46 1.49 -3.75
C GLU A 28 -7.98 2.12 -5.05
N ARG A 29 -7.77 3.45 -5.07
CA ARG A 29 -7.20 4.14 -6.24
C ARG A 29 -5.79 3.64 -6.57
N SER A 30 -4.95 3.40 -5.58
CA SER A 30 -3.61 2.84 -5.77
C SER A 30 -3.64 1.42 -6.34
N ASN A 31 -4.53 0.55 -5.87
CA ASN A 31 -4.75 -0.78 -6.44
C ASN A 31 -5.23 -0.70 -7.90
N ALA A 32 -6.19 0.18 -8.18
CA ALA A 32 -6.70 0.40 -9.52
C ALA A 32 -5.62 0.95 -10.48
N ALA A 33 -4.74 1.82 -10.01
CA ALA A 33 -3.61 2.33 -10.79
C ALA A 33 -2.63 1.21 -11.17
N ILE A 34 -2.32 0.31 -10.23
CA ILE A 34 -1.48 -0.86 -10.50
C ILE A 34 -2.15 -1.79 -11.52
N ALA A 35 -3.43 -2.07 -11.38
CA ALA A 35 -4.16 -2.93 -12.31
C ALA A 35 -4.18 -2.38 -13.76
N ARG A 36 -4.06 -1.05 -13.93
CA ARG A 36 -3.96 -0.40 -15.25
C ARG A 36 -2.53 -0.11 -15.68
N HIS A 37 -1.52 -0.44 -14.84
CA HIS A 37 -0.11 -0.11 -15.05
C HIS A 37 0.14 1.41 -15.24
N ASP A 38 -0.70 2.23 -14.60
CA ASP A 38 -0.60 3.69 -14.64
C ASP A 38 0.49 4.16 -13.67
N LEU A 39 1.72 4.24 -14.17
CA LEU A 39 2.91 4.56 -13.37
C LEU A 39 2.84 5.94 -12.70
N ASP A 40 2.18 6.90 -13.33
CA ASP A 40 2.06 8.25 -12.77
C ASP A 40 1.04 8.27 -11.62
N ALA A 41 -0.08 7.58 -11.79
CA ALA A 41 -1.07 7.42 -10.72
C ALA A 41 -0.53 6.56 -9.55
N ILE A 42 0.27 5.53 -9.83
CA ILE A 42 0.96 4.73 -8.81
C ILE A 42 1.91 5.62 -8.00
N ALA A 43 2.79 6.38 -8.69
CA ALA A 43 3.75 7.27 -8.04
C ALA A 43 3.04 8.42 -7.30
N GLY A 44 1.89 8.88 -7.79
CA GLY A 44 1.07 9.92 -7.16
C GLY A 44 0.47 9.54 -5.80
N ALA A 45 0.45 8.24 -5.46
CA ALA A 45 0.05 7.75 -4.14
C ALA A 45 1.18 7.80 -3.10
N TRP A 46 2.42 8.03 -3.51
CA TRP A 46 3.60 8.00 -2.65
C TRP A 46 4.12 9.38 -2.29
N MET A 47 4.69 9.50 -1.10
CA MET A 47 5.56 10.63 -0.76
C MET A 47 6.87 10.56 -1.57
N ASP A 48 7.55 11.69 -1.72
CA ASP A 48 8.82 11.74 -2.49
C ASP A 48 9.91 10.87 -1.86
N ASP A 49 9.90 10.75 -0.52
CA ASP A 49 10.83 9.96 0.29
C ASP A 49 10.29 8.57 0.67
N VAL A 50 9.33 8.02 -0.07
CA VAL A 50 8.73 6.71 0.23
C VAL A 50 9.78 5.59 0.33
N HIS A 51 9.60 4.71 1.30
CA HIS A 51 10.40 3.50 1.47
C HIS A 51 9.55 2.26 1.27
N VAL A 52 9.99 1.35 0.41
CA VAL A 52 9.33 0.07 0.18
C VAL A 52 10.28 -1.08 0.44
N LEU A 53 9.89 -1.97 1.36
CA LEU A 53 10.49 -3.29 1.51
C LEU A 53 9.58 -4.31 0.83
N SER A 54 10.01 -4.80 -0.32
CA SER A 54 9.22 -5.73 -1.13
C SER A 54 9.27 -7.16 -0.59
N SER A 55 8.36 -8.00 -1.08
CA SER A 55 8.30 -9.43 -0.77
C SER A 55 9.56 -10.23 -1.19
N THR A 56 10.41 -9.66 -2.03
CA THR A 56 11.71 -10.22 -2.43
C THR A 56 12.89 -9.61 -1.68
N SER A 57 12.64 -9.05 -0.50
CA SER A 57 13.64 -8.42 0.39
C SER A 57 14.37 -7.21 -0.22
N ALA A 58 13.96 -6.72 -1.39
CA ALA A 58 14.53 -5.52 -1.97
C ALA A 58 14.01 -4.27 -1.23
N GLN A 59 14.94 -3.44 -0.79
CA GLN A 59 14.67 -2.17 -0.14
C GLN A 59 14.86 -1.05 -1.15
N THR A 60 13.80 -0.28 -1.41
CA THR A 60 13.85 0.82 -2.38
C THR A 60 13.39 2.11 -1.71
N ALA A 61 14.23 3.12 -1.75
CA ALA A 61 13.95 4.45 -1.22
C ALA A 61 13.72 5.46 -2.34
N GLY A 62 12.71 6.32 -2.14
CA GLY A 62 12.33 7.39 -3.05
C GLY A 62 11.31 6.99 -4.11
N LYS A 63 10.47 7.96 -4.44
CA LYS A 63 9.36 7.82 -5.42
C LYS A 63 9.85 7.38 -6.79
N ASN A 64 10.89 8.02 -7.32
CA ASN A 64 11.39 7.74 -8.65
C ASN A 64 11.95 6.31 -8.76
N ALA A 65 12.76 5.87 -7.79
CA ALA A 65 13.31 4.52 -7.78
C ALA A 65 12.21 3.45 -7.67
N ASN A 66 11.18 3.69 -6.87
CA ASN A 66 10.02 2.78 -6.77
C ASN A 66 9.20 2.77 -8.07
N ARG A 67 9.04 3.92 -8.74
CA ARG A 67 8.37 4.02 -10.04
C ARG A 67 9.14 3.24 -11.12
N GLU A 68 10.46 3.40 -11.19
CA GLU A 68 11.32 2.65 -12.13
C GLU A 68 11.25 1.14 -11.89
N ARG A 69 11.23 0.72 -10.61
CA ARG A 69 11.06 -0.68 -10.25
C ARG A 69 9.72 -1.24 -10.70
N MET A 70 8.62 -0.50 -10.52
CA MET A 70 7.30 -0.90 -11.02
C MET A 70 7.28 -0.97 -12.55
N ALA A 71 7.90 -0.02 -13.25
CA ALA A 71 8.02 -0.02 -14.70
C ALA A 71 8.77 -1.26 -15.21
N ALA A 72 9.89 -1.61 -14.58
CA ALA A 72 10.64 -2.82 -14.90
C ALA A 72 9.82 -4.09 -14.69
N GLN A 73 9.06 -4.18 -13.58
CA GLN A 73 8.17 -5.30 -13.30
C GLN A 73 7.12 -5.46 -14.42
N PHE A 74 6.46 -4.38 -14.82
CA PHE A 74 5.45 -4.42 -15.89
C PHE A 74 6.03 -4.71 -17.28
N THR A 75 7.27 -4.29 -17.52
CA THR A 75 7.98 -4.65 -18.76
C THR A 75 8.29 -6.15 -18.84
N HIS A 76 8.79 -6.73 -17.74
CA HIS A 76 9.15 -8.14 -17.69
C HIS A 76 7.93 -9.06 -17.54
N ARG A 77 6.87 -8.59 -16.88
CA ARG A 77 5.65 -9.36 -16.57
C ARG A 77 4.42 -8.46 -16.82
N PRO A 78 3.99 -8.35 -18.08
CA PRO A 78 2.99 -7.35 -18.50
C PRO A 78 1.57 -7.61 -17.99
N ASP A 79 1.33 -8.75 -17.38
CA ASP A 79 0.06 -9.10 -16.73
C ASP A 79 0.11 -9.00 -15.19
N THR A 80 1.17 -8.39 -14.64
CA THR A 80 1.31 -8.25 -13.19
C THR A 80 0.20 -7.42 -12.59
N VAL A 81 -0.43 -7.95 -11.54
CA VAL A 81 -1.40 -7.23 -10.71
C VAL A 81 -1.04 -7.44 -9.24
N TYR A 82 -1.04 -6.36 -8.47
CA TYR A 82 -0.95 -6.40 -7.01
C TYR A 82 -2.20 -5.79 -6.38
N VAL A 83 -2.74 -6.47 -5.37
CA VAL A 83 -3.87 -5.98 -4.59
C VAL A 83 -3.49 -5.95 -3.11
N ARG A 84 -3.75 -4.83 -2.45
CA ARG A 84 -3.64 -4.69 -0.99
C ARG A 84 -5.05 -4.53 -0.42
N ALA A 85 -5.39 -5.38 0.55
CA ALA A 85 -6.68 -5.40 1.22
C ALA A 85 -6.52 -4.98 2.70
N PRO A 86 -6.87 -3.75 3.07
CA PRO A 86 -6.76 -3.28 4.45
C PRO A 86 -7.66 -4.03 5.40
N VAL A 87 -7.09 -4.60 6.46
CA VAL A 87 -7.80 -5.21 7.59
C VAL A 87 -8.03 -4.18 8.69
N ALA A 88 -7.01 -3.35 8.98
CA ALA A 88 -7.12 -2.31 9.99
C ALA A 88 -6.37 -1.06 9.57
N ILE A 89 -6.97 0.09 9.87
CA ILE A 89 -6.37 1.42 9.71
C ILE A 89 -6.54 2.16 11.04
N GLU A 90 -5.43 2.65 11.58
CA GLU A 90 -5.39 3.41 12.83
C GLU A 90 -4.85 4.80 12.53
N VAL A 91 -5.66 5.82 12.73
CA VAL A 91 -5.32 7.22 12.45
C VAL A 91 -4.90 7.91 13.74
N TYR A 92 -3.74 8.57 13.71
CA TYR A 92 -3.29 9.48 14.75
C TYR A 92 -3.27 10.92 14.21
N ALA A 93 -4.43 11.57 14.30
CA ALA A 93 -4.70 12.84 13.67
C ALA A 93 -3.77 13.97 14.17
N ALA A 94 -3.37 13.97 15.45
CA ALA A 94 -2.49 14.96 16.02
C ALA A 94 -1.11 15.04 15.32
N TRP A 95 -0.65 13.95 14.71
CA TRP A 95 0.62 13.89 13.99
C TRP A 95 0.45 13.75 12.48
N ASN A 96 -0.77 13.81 11.97
CA ASN A 96 -1.05 13.57 10.56
C ASN A 96 -0.45 12.25 10.04
N VAL A 97 -0.54 11.19 10.83
CA VAL A 97 -0.01 9.87 10.51
C VAL A 97 -1.08 8.82 10.70
N ALA A 98 -1.01 7.76 9.89
CA ALA A 98 -1.83 6.57 10.06
C ALA A 98 -1.01 5.31 9.80
N SER A 99 -1.38 4.23 10.49
CA SER A 99 -0.93 2.87 10.25
C SER A 99 -2.01 2.10 9.51
N GLU A 100 -1.63 1.37 8.47
CA GLU A 100 -2.49 0.43 7.77
C GLU A 100 -1.82 -0.94 7.80
N ARG A 101 -2.58 -1.98 8.09
CA ARG A 101 -2.14 -3.37 7.99
C ARG A 101 -3.22 -4.20 7.33
N GLY A 102 -2.80 -5.20 6.58
CA GLY A 102 -3.71 -6.05 5.85
C GLY A 102 -3.04 -7.19 5.13
N GLU A 103 -3.72 -7.73 4.14
CA GLU A 103 -3.24 -8.79 3.28
C GLU A 103 -2.95 -8.23 1.89
N TRP A 104 -2.01 -8.84 1.20
CA TRP A 104 -1.70 -8.52 -0.18
C TRP A 104 -1.60 -9.77 -1.03
N THR A 105 -1.90 -9.62 -2.31
CA THR A 105 -1.70 -10.64 -3.34
C THR A 105 -0.99 -10.03 -4.54
N GLY A 106 -0.12 -10.84 -5.16
CA GLY A 106 0.51 -10.55 -6.44
C GLY A 106 0.26 -11.69 -7.41
N LYS A 107 0.01 -11.38 -8.68
CA LYS A 107 -0.27 -12.37 -9.71
C LYS A 107 0.35 -11.94 -11.02
N TRP A 108 1.00 -12.90 -11.71
CA TRP A 108 1.52 -12.73 -13.07
C TRP A 108 1.81 -14.10 -13.70
N THR A 109 2.09 -14.12 -15.00
CA THR A 109 2.46 -15.35 -15.73
C THR A 109 3.97 -15.51 -15.76
N GLU A 110 4.43 -16.68 -15.35
CA GLU A 110 5.80 -17.19 -15.53
C GLU A 110 5.80 -18.22 -16.69
N PRO A 111 6.97 -18.58 -17.27
CA PRO A 111 7.03 -19.55 -18.37
C PRO A 111 6.42 -20.91 -18.07
N ASP A 112 6.34 -21.31 -16.80
CA ASP A 112 5.85 -22.60 -16.34
C ASP A 112 4.47 -22.55 -15.69
N GLY A 113 3.81 -21.38 -15.64
CA GLY A 113 2.45 -21.26 -15.14
C GLY A 113 2.11 -19.89 -14.55
N VAL A 114 0.86 -19.73 -14.18
CA VAL A 114 0.40 -18.52 -13.50
C VAL A 114 0.82 -18.57 -12.03
N LEU A 115 1.67 -17.62 -11.65
CA LEU A 115 2.11 -17.47 -10.28
C LEU A 115 1.10 -16.64 -9.47
N GLU A 116 0.86 -17.08 -8.26
CA GLU A 116 0.18 -16.29 -7.22
C GLU A 116 1.03 -16.31 -5.95
N ILE A 117 1.33 -15.12 -5.45
CA ILE A 117 2.08 -14.90 -4.22
C ILE A 117 1.30 -13.92 -3.33
N GLY A 118 1.43 -14.03 -2.01
CA GLY A 118 0.76 -13.11 -1.11
C GLY A 118 1.18 -13.30 0.32
N GLY A 119 0.60 -12.49 1.18
CA GLY A 119 0.91 -12.51 2.60
C GLY A 119 0.34 -11.29 3.31
N THR A 120 1.07 -10.82 4.32
CA THR A 120 0.69 -9.63 5.09
C THR A 120 1.48 -8.41 4.64
N TYR A 121 0.92 -7.23 4.85
CA TYR A 121 1.63 -5.97 4.67
C TYR A 121 1.31 -4.98 5.77
N GLN A 122 2.20 -4.03 5.91
CA GLN A 122 2.00 -2.84 6.72
C GLN A 122 2.38 -1.60 5.91
N ALA A 123 1.61 -0.52 6.05
CA ALA A 123 1.92 0.76 5.45
C ALA A 123 1.80 1.89 6.48
N GLN A 124 2.67 2.88 6.36
CA GLN A 124 2.57 4.15 7.05
C GLN A 124 2.11 5.21 6.06
N TRP A 125 1.08 5.94 6.45
CA TRP A 125 0.52 7.06 5.72
C TRP A 125 0.85 8.38 6.41
N ARG A 126 1.01 9.43 5.60
CA ARG A 126 1.14 10.82 6.05
C ARG A 126 0.09 11.68 5.36
N LYS A 127 -0.53 12.59 6.13
CA LYS A 127 -1.41 13.61 5.58
C LYS A 127 -0.59 14.85 5.25
N VAL A 128 -0.50 15.17 3.97
CA VAL A 128 0.25 16.32 3.43
C VAL A 128 -0.72 17.14 2.58
N ASP A 129 -0.90 18.41 2.90
CA ASP A 129 -1.80 19.33 2.20
C ASP A 129 -3.22 18.74 2.01
N GLY A 130 -3.75 18.12 3.06
CA GLY A 130 -5.06 17.50 3.10
C GLY A 130 -5.17 16.14 2.38
N ARG A 131 -4.09 15.61 1.82
CA ARG A 131 -4.05 14.33 1.12
C ARG A 131 -3.28 13.28 1.91
N TRP A 132 -3.80 12.07 1.96
CA TRP A 132 -3.10 10.93 2.52
C TRP A 132 -2.20 10.29 1.47
N LEU A 133 -0.88 10.25 1.75
CA LEU A 133 0.16 9.68 0.92
C LEU A 133 0.90 8.58 1.67
N ILE A 134 1.36 7.58 0.95
CA ILE A 134 2.13 6.46 1.50
C ILE A 134 3.58 6.92 1.73
N GLN A 135 4.06 6.84 2.97
CA GLN A 135 5.45 7.11 3.35
C GLN A 135 6.29 5.84 3.38
N GLY A 136 5.70 4.70 3.70
CA GLY A 136 6.40 3.42 3.69
C GLY A 136 5.47 2.24 3.56
N GLU A 137 5.98 1.16 2.94
CA GLU A 137 5.29 -0.13 2.84
C GLU A 137 6.27 -1.27 3.09
N LEU A 138 5.81 -2.28 3.80
CA LEU A 138 6.55 -3.51 4.08
C LEU A 138 5.67 -4.70 3.72
N PHE A 139 6.19 -5.60 2.88
CA PHE A 139 5.46 -6.79 2.39
C PHE A 139 6.14 -8.06 2.87
N VAL A 140 5.40 -8.92 3.58
CA VAL A 140 5.87 -10.22 4.05
C VAL A 140 5.15 -11.31 3.27
N PRO A 141 5.85 -12.08 2.40
CA PRO A 141 5.25 -13.20 1.72
C PRO A 141 5.06 -14.36 2.69
N THR A 142 3.86 -14.94 2.71
CA THR A 142 3.54 -16.11 3.55
C THR A 142 3.06 -17.31 2.74
N HIS A 143 2.75 -17.12 1.46
CA HIS A 143 2.37 -18.18 0.55
C HIS A 143 2.76 -17.84 -0.88
N CYS A 144 3.00 -18.90 -1.68
CA CYS A 144 3.32 -18.82 -3.10
C CYS A 144 2.94 -20.12 -3.78
N LYS A 145 2.34 -20.05 -4.97
CA LYS A 145 1.93 -21.22 -5.77
C LYS A 145 1.93 -20.93 -7.26
N GLY A 146 1.88 -21.99 -8.08
CA GLY A 146 1.61 -21.93 -9.52
C GLY A 146 2.84 -21.87 -10.41
N SER A 147 4.06 -21.70 -9.86
CA SER A 147 5.30 -21.67 -10.63
C SER A 147 6.49 -22.14 -9.80
N LYS A 148 7.56 -22.58 -10.44
CA LYS A 148 8.87 -22.86 -9.83
C LYS A 148 9.52 -21.61 -9.22
N TYR A 149 9.08 -20.42 -9.61
CA TYR A 149 9.45 -19.17 -8.94
C TYR A 149 9.31 -19.27 -7.43
N CYS A 150 8.28 -19.97 -6.94
CA CYS A 150 8.03 -20.16 -5.50
C CYS A 150 9.12 -20.97 -4.76
N GLN A 151 10.03 -21.62 -5.47
CA GLN A 151 11.16 -22.36 -4.90
C GLN A 151 12.41 -21.47 -4.77
N GLN A 152 12.39 -20.28 -5.36
CA GLN A 152 13.48 -19.31 -5.23
C GLN A 152 13.43 -18.69 -3.84
N ARG A 153 14.60 -18.49 -3.23
CA ARG A 153 14.69 -17.73 -1.99
C ARG A 153 14.78 -16.23 -2.34
N PRO A 154 13.98 -15.39 -1.70
CA PRO A 154 14.08 -13.94 -1.89
C PRO A 154 15.40 -13.37 -1.34
#